data_aa883a9ccb78e498d5ab0f9e7acfc209
#
_entry.id   aa883a9ccb78e498d5ab0f9e7acfc209
#
_cell.length_a   1.000
_cell.length_b   1.000
_cell.length_c   1.000
_cell.angle_alpha   90.00
_cell.angle_beta   90.00
_cell.angle_gamma   90.00
#
_symmetry.space_group_name_H-M   'P 1'
#
loop_
_entity.id
_entity.type
_entity.pdbx_description
1 polymer ?
#
loop_
_entity_poly.entity_id
_entity_poly.type
_entity_poly.pdbx_seq_one_letter_code
_entity_poly.pdbx_strand_id
1 'polypeptide(L)'
;MPRRPLAGLRVLDLGTRIAAPFCAGLLGEQGAEVVKVEQPGTGDPLRQLGPFVDGPEGPYSLYWAVEGRGRKSVTIDLRTARGQELFRGLAGHADVVCENFRPGTLERWGIDPTRLPDRLVTVRISVFGQDGPRSPRPGLDRNGVAFGGLLHLTGEPDRPPVRPGVTITDYLAGVFAAQAAVGLLYERDARGTGTGGVIDACLYGSSLRILEWTVAAYDRLGLVR
;
A
#
# COMPACT_ATOMS: atom_id res chain seq x y z
N MET A 1 8.90 1.01 28.68
CA MET A 1 8.07 0.41 27.60
C MET A 1 8.44 1.09 26.30
N PRO A 2 8.47 0.40 25.16
CA PRO A 2 8.70 1.06 23.87
C PRO A 2 7.59 2.09 23.62
N ARG A 3 7.95 3.24 23.05
CA ARG A 3 6.98 4.28 22.69
C ARG A 3 6.07 3.78 21.57
N ARG A 4 4.78 4.09 21.64
CA ARG A 4 3.77 3.77 20.63
C ARG A 4 3.14 5.08 20.13
N PRO A 5 3.82 5.80 19.23
CA PRO A 5 3.40 7.15 18.86
C PRO A 5 2.01 7.22 18.21
N LEU A 6 1.55 6.13 17.58
CA LEU A 6 0.23 6.03 16.95
C LEU A 6 -0.79 5.23 17.79
N ALA A 7 -0.52 5.05 19.10
CA ALA A 7 -1.48 4.38 19.98
C ALA A 7 -2.84 5.14 20.01
N GLY A 8 -3.93 4.40 19.91
CA GLY A 8 -5.28 4.95 19.84
C GLY A 8 -5.80 5.23 18.42
N LEU A 9 -4.93 5.21 17.40
CA LEU A 9 -5.36 5.31 16.00
C LEU A 9 -5.75 3.94 15.44
N ARG A 10 -6.70 3.94 14.50
CA ARG A 10 -7.22 2.75 13.83
C ARG A 10 -6.98 2.81 12.33
N VAL A 11 -6.44 1.73 11.80
CA VAL A 11 -6.13 1.56 10.38
C VAL A 11 -6.96 0.42 9.81
N LEU A 12 -7.69 0.66 8.73
CA LEU A 12 -8.32 -0.36 7.92
C LEU A 12 -7.42 -0.69 6.74
N ASP A 13 -6.98 -1.92 6.67
CA ASP A 13 -6.18 -2.44 5.56
C ASP A 13 -7.09 -3.22 4.61
N LEU A 14 -7.49 -2.60 3.51
CA LEU A 14 -8.26 -3.22 2.42
C LEU A 14 -7.34 -3.85 1.37
N GLY A 15 -6.04 -3.53 1.44
CA GLY A 15 -5.07 -3.91 0.43
C GLY A 15 -4.91 -5.42 0.30
N THR A 16 -4.22 -5.83 -0.73
CA THR A 16 -3.83 -7.22 -0.94
C THR A 16 -2.33 -7.32 -1.20
N ARG A 17 -1.74 -8.47 -0.88
CA ARG A 17 -0.32 -8.73 -1.08
C ARG A 17 0.57 -7.80 -0.25
N ILE A 18 1.30 -6.83 -0.88
CA ILE A 18 2.41 -6.12 -0.26
C ILE A 18 2.12 -4.63 -0.02
N ALA A 19 1.98 -3.82 -1.06
CA ALA A 19 2.15 -2.37 -0.97
C ALA A 19 1.30 -1.68 0.10
N ALA A 20 -0.03 -1.75 0.01
CA ALA A 20 -0.92 -1.16 1.01
C ALA A 20 -0.91 -1.93 2.34
N PRO A 21 -0.89 -3.28 2.36
CA PRO A 21 -0.68 -4.02 3.59
C PRO A 21 0.60 -3.64 4.32
N PHE A 22 1.70 -3.45 3.63
CA PHE A 22 2.96 -3.03 4.25
C PHE A 22 2.86 -1.62 4.85
N CYS A 23 2.24 -0.67 4.14
CA CYS A 23 1.94 0.67 4.69
C CYS A 23 1.14 0.56 6.01
N ALA A 24 0.05 -0.20 6.01
CA ALA A 24 -0.77 -0.43 7.20
C ALA A 24 0.02 -1.11 8.33
N GLY A 25 0.90 -2.07 7.97
CA GLY A 25 1.80 -2.75 8.92
C GLY A 25 2.75 -1.80 9.61
N LEU A 26 3.39 -0.88 8.87
CA LEU A 26 4.29 0.14 9.42
C LEU A 26 3.58 1.08 10.42
N LEU A 27 2.33 1.45 10.15
CA LEU A 27 1.51 2.21 11.10
C LEU A 27 1.18 1.37 12.34
N GLY A 28 0.92 0.08 12.16
CA GLY A 28 0.70 -0.88 13.26
C GLY A 28 1.93 -1.06 14.14
N GLU A 29 3.12 -1.16 13.56
CA GLU A 29 4.40 -1.24 14.28
C GLU A 29 4.67 0.00 15.15
N GLN A 30 4.10 1.15 14.76
CA GLN A 30 4.13 2.38 15.52
C GLN A 30 3.01 2.45 16.59
N GLY A 31 2.16 1.44 16.69
CA GLY A 31 1.16 1.29 17.77
C GLY A 31 -0.28 1.50 17.36
N ALA A 32 -0.58 1.79 16.10
CA ALA A 32 -1.96 1.84 15.61
C ALA A 32 -2.61 0.44 15.65
N GLU A 33 -3.92 0.38 15.87
CA GLU A 33 -4.69 -0.85 15.73
C GLU A 33 -5.00 -1.09 14.25
N VAL A 34 -4.50 -2.18 13.69
CA VAL A 34 -4.74 -2.53 12.27
C VAL A 34 -5.77 -3.63 12.16
N VAL A 35 -6.82 -3.36 11.38
CA VAL A 35 -7.84 -4.33 11.00
C VAL A 35 -7.74 -4.60 9.50
N LYS A 36 -7.34 -5.81 9.17
CA LYS A 36 -7.29 -6.32 7.79
C LYS A 36 -8.69 -6.73 7.35
N VAL A 37 -9.17 -6.14 6.27
CA VAL A 37 -10.44 -6.54 5.63
C VAL A 37 -10.11 -7.47 4.48
N GLU A 38 -10.60 -8.70 4.57
CA GLU A 38 -10.29 -9.76 3.63
C GLU A 38 -11.55 -10.26 2.89
N GLN A 39 -11.34 -10.78 1.68
CA GLN A 39 -12.41 -11.44 0.92
C GLN A 39 -12.85 -12.71 1.64
N PRO A 40 -14.16 -12.91 1.90
CA PRO A 40 -14.66 -14.15 2.46
C PRO A 40 -14.24 -15.39 1.65
N GLY A 41 -13.87 -16.46 2.34
CA GLY A 41 -13.48 -17.76 1.77
C GLY A 41 -12.05 -17.82 1.24
N THR A 42 -11.51 -16.77 0.66
CA THR A 42 -10.16 -16.79 0.04
C THR A 42 -9.11 -16.06 0.87
N GLY A 43 -9.50 -15.04 1.61
CA GLY A 43 -8.58 -14.19 2.35
C GLY A 43 -7.63 -13.39 1.45
N ASP A 44 -6.51 -12.94 2.01
CA ASP A 44 -5.44 -12.30 1.25
C ASP A 44 -4.70 -13.34 0.41
N PRO A 45 -4.37 -13.04 -0.88
CA PRO A 45 -3.61 -13.96 -1.73
C PRO A 45 -2.27 -14.43 -1.15
N LEU A 46 -1.65 -13.68 -0.24
CA LEU A 46 -0.41 -14.12 0.42
C LEU A 46 -0.60 -15.37 1.29
N ARG A 47 -1.82 -15.62 1.77
CA ARG A 47 -2.12 -16.86 2.52
C ARG A 47 -1.90 -18.12 1.70
N GLN A 48 -1.94 -17.98 0.36
CA GLN A 48 -1.80 -19.07 -0.61
C GLN A 48 -0.44 -19.08 -1.31
N LEU A 49 0.50 -18.21 -0.92
CA LEU A 49 1.84 -18.13 -1.47
C LEU A 49 2.84 -18.74 -0.48
N GLY A 50 3.65 -19.71 -0.97
CA GLY A 50 4.73 -20.31 -0.20
C GLY A 50 5.93 -19.36 0.05
N PRO A 51 6.90 -19.84 0.82
CA PRO A 51 7.00 -21.20 1.35
C PRO A 51 5.98 -21.47 2.48
N PHE A 52 5.62 -22.75 2.62
CA PHE A 52 4.68 -23.20 3.65
C PHE A 52 5.42 -23.99 4.73
N VAL A 53 4.90 -23.94 5.95
CA VAL A 53 5.32 -24.76 7.08
C VAL A 53 4.10 -25.38 7.74
N ASP A 54 4.27 -26.54 8.34
CA ASP A 54 3.22 -27.19 9.12
C ASP A 54 3.00 -26.46 10.44
N GLY A 55 1.74 -26.24 10.79
CA GLY A 55 1.32 -25.64 12.04
C GLY A 55 0.23 -26.48 12.71
N PRO A 56 -0.19 -26.13 13.93
CA PRO A 56 -1.20 -26.89 14.68
C PRO A 56 -2.57 -27.01 13.97
N GLU A 57 -2.89 -26.04 13.14
CA GLU A 57 -4.15 -25.95 12.37
C GLU A 57 -3.96 -26.30 10.89
N GLY A 58 -2.83 -26.87 10.52
CA GLY A 58 -2.47 -27.18 9.14
C GLY A 58 -1.39 -26.24 8.56
N PRO A 59 -1.01 -26.49 7.29
CA PRO A 59 0.04 -25.69 6.64
C PRO A 59 -0.33 -24.22 6.52
N TYR A 60 0.62 -23.33 6.80
CA TYR A 60 0.45 -21.89 6.62
C TYR A 60 1.63 -21.24 5.89
N SER A 61 1.36 -20.13 5.21
CA SER A 61 2.35 -19.38 4.46
C SER A 61 3.27 -18.59 5.39
N LEU A 62 4.57 -18.77 5.28
CA LEU A 62 5.56 -17.93 5.96
C LEU A 62 5.52 -16.49 5.44
N TYR A 63 5.20 -16.30 4.16
CA TYR A 63 5.06 -14.97 3.58
C TYR A 63 3.91 -14.21 4.26
N TRP A 64 2.75 -14.86 4.41
CA TRP A 64 1.64 -14.29 5.17
C TRP A 64 2.00 -14.05 6.64
N ALA A 65 2.69 -14.97 7.29
CA ALA A 65 3.09 -14.83 8.69
C ALA A 65 3.97 -13.58 8.93
N VAL A 66 4.81 -13.24 7.96
CA VAL A 66 5.64 -12.03 8.01
C VAL A 66 4.81 -10.77 7.71
N GLU A 67 4.08 -10.75 6.60
CA GLU A 67 3.39 -9.53 6.14
C GLU A 67 2.06 -9.28 6.86
N GLY A 68 1.40 -10.33 7.35
CA GLY A 68 0.14 -10.23 8.07
C GLY A 68 0.26 -10.03 9.58
N ARG A 69 1.49 -10.02 10.13
CA ARG A 69 1.73 -9.97 11.58
C ARG A 69 1.10 -8.74 12.24
N GLY A 70 0.68 -8.94 13.50
CA GLY A 70 0.21 -7.86 14.37
C GLY A 70 -1.13 -7.23 13.98
N ARG A 71 -1.91 -7.86 13.11
CA ARG A 71 -3.22 -7.37 12.65
C ARG A 71 -4.35 -8.22 13.15
N LYS A 72 -5.49 -7.59 13.38
CA LYS A 72 -6.78 -8.28 13.43
C LYS A 72 -7.28 -8.51 12.02
N SER A 73 -8.08 -9.54 11.78
CA SER A 73 -8.68 -9.80 10.48
C SER A 73 -10.20 -9.90 10.60
N VAL A 74 -10.89 -9.40 9.58
CA VAL A 74 -12.32 -9.51 9.38
C VAL A 74 -12.61 -9.80 7.91
N THR A 75 -13.60 -10.66 7.64
CA THR A 75 -13.98 -10.94 6.26
C THR A 75 -15.22 -10.13 5.87
N ILE A 76 -15.08 -9.34 4.79
CA ILE A 76 -16.17 -8.52 4.23
C ILE A 76 -16.08 -8.57 2.71
N ASP A 77 -17.16 -8.94 2.04
CA ASP A 77 -17.25 -8.82 0.58
C ASP A 77 -17.67 -7.39 0.19
N LEU A 78 -16.69 -6.55 -0.13
CA LEU A 78 -16.90 -5.15 -0.50
C LEU A 78 -17.69 -4.96 -1.82
N ARG A 79 -17.92 -6.02 -2.58
CA ARG A 79 -18.71 -6.00 -3.83
C ARG A 79 -20.21 -6.02 -3.57
N THR A 80 -20.63 -6.38 -2.36
CA THR A 80 -22.03 -6.48 -1.96
C THR A 80 -22.49 -5.22 -1.23
N ALA A 81 -23.78 -4.87 -1.36
CA ALA A 81 -24.37 -3.73 -0.65
C ALA A 81 -24.17 -3.84 0.88
N ARG A 82 -24.34 -5.05 1.44
CA ARG A 82 -24.13 -5.29 2.86
C ARG A 82 -22.67 -5.10 3.26
N GLY A 83 -21.73 -5.58 2.45
CA GLY A 83 -20.28 -5.38 2.71
C GLY A 83 -19.88 -3.93 2.66
N GLN A 84 -20.43 -3.16 1.73
CA GLN A 84 -20.19 -1.72 1.63
C GLN A 84 -20.74 -0.96 2.84
N GLU A 85 -21.93 -1.34 3.32
CA GLU A 85 -22.53 -0.76 4.54
C GLU A 85 -21.63 -1.03 5.76
N LEU A 86 -21.20 -2.29 5.94
CA LEU A 86 -20.30 -2.68 7.04
C LEU A 86 -18.96 -1.92 6.95
N PHE A 87 -18.40 -1.81 5.76
CA PHE A 87 -17.16 -1.05 5.54
C PHE A 87 -17.35 0.43 5.91
N ARG A 88 -18.43 1.09 5.47
CA ARG A 88 -18.69 2.49 5.84
C ARG A 88 -18.83 2.67 7.35
N GLY A 89 -19.47 1.71 8.03
CA GLY A 89 -19.54 1.69 9.50
C GLY A 89 -18.15 1.64 10.13
N LEU A 90 -17.27 0.77 9.65
CA LEU A 90 -15.88 0.69 10.13
C LEU A 90 -15.09 1.97 9.82
N ALA A 91 -15.21 2.50 8.60
CA ALA A 91 -14.53 3.71 8.16
C ALA A 91 -14.91 4.95 9.00
N GLY A 92 -16.15 5.01 9.49
CA GLY A 92 -16.61 6.05 10.43
C GLY A 92 -15.83 6.09 11.75
N HIS A 93 -15.19 4.98 12.11
CA HIS A 93 -14.39 4.84 13.34
C HIS A 93 -12.89 4.67 13.08
N ALA A 94 -12.46 4.74 11.83
CA ALA A 94 -11.07 4.62 11.44
C ALA A 94 -10.40 6.00 11.31
N ASP A 95 -9.08 6.00 11.36
CA ASP A 95 -8.22 7.15 11.12
C ASP A 95 -7.54 7.07 9.77
N VAL A 96 -7.21 5.86 9.33
CA VAL A 96 -6.55 5.59 8.04
C VAL A 96 -7.23 4.42 7.35
N VAL A 97 -7.40 4.53 6.04
CA VAL A 97 -7.75 3.40 5.15
C VAL A 97 -6.62 3.23 4.14
N CYS A 98 -6.11 2.01 4.00
CA CYS A 98 -5.10 1.66 3.00
C CYS A 98 -5.67 0.70 1.97
N GLU A 99 -5.49 1.01 0.68
CA GLU A 99 -5.92 0.15 -0.42
C GLU A 99 -4.88 0.13 -1.56
N ASN A 100 -4.83 -0.93 -2.34
CA ASN A 100 -4.01 -1.04 -3.55
C ASN A 100 -4.74 -1.75 -4.69
N PHE A 101 -6.02 -1.51 -4.81
CA PHE A 101 -6.79 -1.97 -5.96
C PHE A 101 -6.42 -1.15 -7.21
N ARG A 102 -6.81 -1.65 -8.36
CA ARG A 102 -6.71 -0.85 -9.60
C ARG A 102 -7.58 0.39 -9.48
N PRO A 103 -7.12 1.55 -9.98
CA PRO A 103 -7.92 2.77 -10.01
C PRO A 103 -9.35 2.52 -10.49
N GLY A 104 -10.32 3.13 -9.83
CA GLY A 104 -11.75 2.97 -10.12
C GLY A 104 -12.38 1.68 -9.59
N THR A 105 -11.64 0.80 -8.90
CA THR A 105 -12.21 -0.46 -8.39
C THR A 105 -13.15 -0.23 -7.22
N LEU A 106 -12.75 0.56 -6.22
CA LEU A 106 -13.62 0.91 -5.09
C LEU A 106 -14.87 1.64 -5.56
N GLU A 107 -14.71 2.57 -6.48
CA GLU A 107 -15.80 3.35 -7.07
C GLU A 107 -16.82 2.44 -7.78
N ARG A 108 -16.36 1.45 -8.57
CA ARG A 108 -17.24 0.44 -9.19
C ARG A 108 -17.96 -0.44 -8.17
N TRP A 109 -17.39 -0.63 -7.01
CA TRP A 109 -18.05 -1.33 -5.89
C TRP A 109 -18.95 -0.42 -5.05
N GLY A 110 -19.16 0.84 -5.48
CA GLY A 110 -20.00 1.79 -4.77
C GLY A 110 -19.34 2.39 -3.51
N ILE A 111 -18.04 2.26 -3.39
CA ILE A 111 -17.23 2.91 -2.35
C ILE A 111 -16.45 4.04 -3.01
N ASP A 112 -16.96 5.26 -2.87
CA ASP A 112 -16.28 6.45 -3.37
C ASP A 112 -15.34 6.99 -2.29
N PRO A 113 -14.00 6.95 -2.50
CA PRO A 113 -13.04 7.44 -1.52
C PRO A 113 -13.20 8.93 -1.17
N THR A 114 -13.78 9.73 -2.08
CA THR A 114 -14.03 11.17 -1.84
C THR A 114 -15.24 11.44 -0.97
N ARG A 115 -16.07 10.42 -0.70
CA ARG A 115 -17.27 10.49 0.16
C ARG A 115 -17.09 9.77 1.50
N LEU A 116 -15.87 9.35 1.80
CA LEU A 116 -15.51 8.84 3.12
C LEU A 116 -15.44 10.01 4.11
N PRO A 117 -15.47 9.77 5.44
CA PRO A 117 -15.41 10.83 6.43
C PRO A 117 -14.23 11.78 6.20
N ASP A 118 -14.46 13.10 6.26
CA ASP A 118 -13.44 14.13 5.97
C ASP A 118 -12.20 14.01 6.85
N ARG A 119 -12.33 13.47 8.06
CA ARG A 119 -11.21 13.22 8.97
C ARG A 119 -10.33 12.02 8.59
N LEU A 120 -10.78 11.20 7.66
CA LEU A 120 -10.10 9.97 7.29
C LEU A 120 -8.91 10.25 6.36
N VAL A 121 -7.77 9.65 6.66
CA VAL A 121 -6.63 9.60 5.74
C VAL A 121 -6.80 8.37 4.84
N THR A 122 -6.94 8.58 3.55
CA THR A 122 -7.10 7.49 2.58
C THR A 122 -5.82 7.32 1.77
N VAL A 123 -5.16 6.18 1.95
CA VAL A 123 -3.94 5.80 1.21
C VAL A 123 -4.34 4.90 0.05
N ARG A 124 -4.03 5.34 -1.16
CA ARG A 124 -4.28 4.62 -2.41
C ARG A 124 -2.96 4.33 -3.10
N ILE A 125 -2.59 3.06 -3.21
CA ILE A 125 -1.33 2.66 -3.83
C ILE A 125 -1.61 1.90 -5.12
N SER A 126 -1.03 2.36 -6.22
CA SER A 126 -1.15 1.67 -7.51
C SER A 126 0.18 1.68 -8.27
N VAL A 127 0.26 0.99 -9.39
CA VAL A 127 1.52 0.97 -10.15
C VAL A 127 1.83 2.33 -10.75
N PHE A 128 0.81 3.02 -11.30
CA PHE A 128 0.98 4.23 -12.10
C PHE A 128 0.26 5.47 -11.55
N GLY A 129 -0.28 5.42 -10.34
CA GLY A 129 -1.10 6.50 -9.76
C GLY A 129 -2.59 6.34 -10.08
N GLN A 130 -3.42 7.16 -9.44
CA GLN A 130 -4.88 7.12 -9.59
C GLN A 130 -5.33 7.81 -10.88
N ASP A 131 -4.54 8.71 -11.41
CA ASP A 131 -4.81 9.46 -12.64
C ASP A 131 -3.68 9.30 -13.68
N GLY A 132 -3.80 10.04 -14.80
CA GLY A 132 -2.83 10.01 -15.89
C GLY A 132 -3.06 8.86 -16.89
N PRO A 133 -2.32 8.89 -18.02
CA PRO A 133 -2.61 8.03 -19.18
C PRO A 133 -2.32 6.54 -18.95
N ARG A 134 -1.62 6.19 -17.88
CA ARG A 134 -1.26 4.80 -17.53
C ARG A 134 -2.03 4.26 -16.33
N SER A 135 -2.80 5.08 -15.64
CA SER A 135 -3.52 4.67 -14.42
C SER A 135 -4.39 3.41 -14.61
N PRO A 136 -5.07 3.17 -15.75
CA PRO A 136 -5.88 1.96 -15.94
C PRO A 136 -5.05 0.69 -16.16
N ARG A 137 -3.74 0.81 -16.43
CA ARG A 137 -2.91 -0.36 -16.74
C ARG A 137 -2.67 -1.21 -15.49
N PRO A 138 -2.84 -2.53 -15.59
CA PRO A 138 -2.47 -3.44 -14.53
C PRO A 138 -0.95 -3.54 -14.41
N GLY A 139 -0.49 -3.89 -13.21
CA GLY A 139 0.92 -4.19 -13.00
C GLY A 139 1.19 -4.66 -11.59
N LEU A 140 2.43 -4.98 -11.35
CA LEU A 140 3.00 -5.43 -10.08
C LEU A 140 4.35 -4.72 -9.87
N ASP A 141 5.04 -5.02 -8.80
CA ASP A 141 6.39 -4.52 -8.46
C ASP A 141 7.31 -4.42 -9.67
N ARG A 142 7.43 -5.50 -10.47
CA ARG A 142 8.32 -5.53 -11.65
C ARG A 142 8.01 -4.42 -12.67
N ASN A 143 6.75 -4.00 -12.77
CA ASN A 143 6.36 -2.91 -13.65
C ASN A 143 6.79 -1.55 -13.07
N GLY A 144 6.74 -1.39 -11.75
CA GLY A 144 7.29 -0.24 -11.04
C GLY A 144 8.80 -0.13 -11.19
N VAL A 145 9.52 -1.24 -11.03
CA VAL A 145 10.98 -1.33 -11.21
C VAL A 145 11.38 -0.97 -12.66
N ALA A 146 10.67 -1.55 -13.64
CA ALA A 146 11.00 -1.31 -15.05
C ALA A 146 10.67 0.11 -15.50
N PHE A 147 9.45 0.57 -15.23
CA PHE A 147 8.97 1.88 -15.67
C PHE A 147 9.62 3.03 -14.92
N GLY A 148 9.98 2.83 -13.66
CA GLY A 148 10.68 3.82 -12.85
C GLY A 148 12.18 3.92 -13.11
N GLY A 149 12.75 3.12 -14.03
CA GLY A 149 14.15 3.20 -14.46
C GLY A 149 15.14 2.34 -13.65
N LEU A 150 14.74 1.80 -12.51
CA LEU A 150 15.64 0.99 -11.67
C LEU A 150 16.14 -0.27 -12.38
N LEU A 151 15.30 -0.84 -13.26
CA LEU A 151 15.68 -2.03 -14.05
C LEU A 151 16.82 -1.71 -15.03
N HIS A 152 16.82 -0.50 -15.62
CA HIS A 152 17.89 -0.07 -16.53
C HIS A 152 19.23 0.08 -15.81
N LEU A 153 19.20 0.50 -14.56
CA LEU A 153 20.41 0.73 -13.75
C LEU A 153 20.96 -0.53 -13.06
N THR A 154 20.30 -1.68 -13.25
CA THR A 154 20.66 -2.91 -12.51
C THR A 154 21.13 -3.99 -13.47
N GLY A 155 22.37 -4.45 -13.28
CA GLY A 155 23.00 -5.49 -14.08
C GLY A 155 24.20 -5.00 -14.87
N GLU A 156 24.64 -5.78 -15.82
CA GLU A 156 25.78 -5.49 -16.70
C GLU A 156 25.29 -4.77 -17.97
N PRO A 157 26.07 -3.81 -18.54
CA PRO A 157 25.64 -2.99 -19.68
C PRO A 157 25.23 -3.81 -20.91
N ASP A 158 25.95 -4.89 -21.20
CA ASP A 158 25.79 -5.68 -22.42
C ASP A 158 24.97 -6.98 -22.20
N ARG A 159 24.26 -7.05 -21.08
CA ARG A 159 23.44 -8.23 -20.73
C ARG A 159 21.98 -7.85 -20.52
N PRO A 160 21.05 -8.81 -20.57
CA PRO A 160 19.67 -8.56 -20.21
C PRO A 160 19.57 -7.94 -18.81
N PRO A 161 18.70 -6.94 -18.61
CA PRO A 161 18.50 -6.31 -17.30
C PRO A 161 18.15 -7.32 -16.21
N VAL A 162 18.69 -7.10 -15.01
CA VAL A 162 18.48 -7.98 -13.86
C VAL A 162 17.51 -7.35 -12.89
N ARG A 163 16.43 -8.08 -12.59
CA ARG A 163 15.48 -7.63 -11.56
C ARG A 163 16.10 -7.80 -10.16
N PRO A 164 15.85 -6.85 -9.23
CA PRO A 164 16.18 -7.06 -7.82
C PRO A 164 15.62 -8.40 -7.31
N GLY A 165 16.37 -9.08 -6.45
CA GLY A 165 16.02 -10.41 -5.93
C GLY A 165 14.79 -10.43 -5.01
N VAL A 166 14.32 -9.25 -4.59
CA VAL A 166 13.14 -9.05 -3.74
C VAL A 166 12.18 -8.07 -4.40
N THR A 167 10.92 -8.07 -3.97
CA THR A 167 9.97 -6.98 -4.22
C THR A 167 10.53 -5.69 -3.61
N ILE A 168 10.60 -4.61 -4.37
CA ILE A 168 11.20 -3.35 -3.90
C ILE A 168 10.25 -2.16 -4.01
N THR A 169 9.57 -2.01 -5.14
CA THR A 169 8.72 -0.82 -5.35
C THR A 169 7.43 -0.86 -4.56
N ASP A 170 6.89 -2.05 -4.26
CA ASP A 170 5.77 -2.22 -3.34
C ASP A 170 6.16 -1.75 -1.93
N TYR A 171 7.34 -2.17 -1.44
CA TYR A 171 7.83 -1.76 -0.11
C TYR A 171 8.14 -0.26 -0.08
N LEU A 172 8.81 0.29 -1.08
CA LEU A 172 9.09 1.72 -1.16
C LEU A 172 7.81 2.57 -1.17
N ALA A 173 6.84 2.18 -2.00
CA ALA A 173 5.55 2.87 -2.04
C ALA A 173 4.83 2.79 -0.68
N GLY A 174 4.89 1.63 -0.03
CA GLY A 174 4.35 1.45 1.33
C GLY A 174 5.03 2.35 2.37
N VAL A 175 6.37 2.49 2.32
CA VAL A 175 7.13 3.39 3.22
C VAL A 175 6.74 4.84 2.99
N PHE A 176 6.79 5.32 1.73
CA PHE A 176 6.46 6.71 1.42
C PHE A 176 4.99 7.03 1.75
N ALA A 177 4.08 6.10 1.49
CA ALA A 177 2.68 6.26 1.84
C ALA A 177 2.46 6.31 3.36
N ALA A 178 3.15 5.46 4.13
CA ALA A 178 3.08 5.49 5.61
C ALA A 178 3.63 6.81 6.16
N GLN A 179 4.75 7.32 5.62
CA GLN A 179 5.29 8.62 5.99
C GLN A 179 4.29 9.75 5.70
N ALA A 180 3.69 9.75 4.51
CA ALA A 180 2.68 10.75 4.15
C ALA A 180 1.44 10.67 5.04
N ALA A 181 1.01 9.44 5.40
CA ALA A 181 -0.12 9.24 6.31
C ALA A 181 0.16 9.84 7.70
N VAL A 182 1.36 9.62 8.26
CA VAL A 182 1.77 10.25 9.52
C VAL A 182 1.78 11.78 9.40
N GLY A 183 2.22 12.32 8.26
CA GLY A 183 2.18 13.77 7.99
C GLY A 183 0.77 14.35 8.02
N LEU A 184 -0.20 13.70 7.35
CA LEU A 184 -1.60 14.12 7.35
C LEU A 184 -2.26 13.93 8.73
N LEU A 185 -1.93 12.86 9.45
CA LEU A 185 -2.40 12.66 10.82
C LEU A 185 -1.89 13.76 11.75
N TYR A 186 -0.62 14.15 11.61
CA TYR A 186 -0.05 15.28 12.36
C TYR A 186 -0.76 16.59 12.02
N GLU A 187 -1.02 16.87 10.75
CA GLU A 187 -1.75 18.07 10.33
C GLU A 187 -3.20 18.08 10.89
N ARG A 188 -3.88 16.95 10.78
CA ARG A 188 -5.24 16.78 11.28
C ARG A 188 -5.33 17.02 12.80
N ASP A 189 -4.48 16.34 13.56
CA ASP A 189 -4.63 16.22 15.02
C ASP A 189 -3.80 17.29 15.76
N ALA A 190 -2.51 17.43 15.44
CA ALA A 190 -1.62 18.34 16.16
C ALA A 190 -1.75 19.80 15.69
N ARG A 191 -2.01 20.04 14.39
CA ARG A 191 -2.28 21.38 13.86
C ARG A 191 -3.77 21.76 13.92
N GLY A 192 -4.63 20.80 14.27
CA GLY A 192 -6.05 21.04 14.54
C GLY A 192 -6.89 21.31 13.30
N THR A 193 -6.48 20.88 12.09
CA THR A 193 -7.31 21.05 10.89
C THR A 193 -8.58 20.20 10.94
N GLY A 194 -8.55 19.09 11.69
CA GLY A 194 -9.66 18.15 11.81
C GLY A 194 -9.92 17.31 10.54
N THR A 195 -9.21 17.60 9.46
CA THR A 195 -9.39 16.96 8.16
C THR A 195 -8.19 16.04 7.82
N GLY A 196 -8.50 14.89 7.27
CA GLY A 196 -7.52 13.97 6.67
C GLY A 196 -7.19 14.36 5.24
N GLY A 197 -7.11 13.37 4.35
CA GLY A 197 -6.84 13.61 2.94
C GLY A 197 -6.60 12.31 2.17
N VAL A 198 -6.44 12.43 0.86
CA VAL A 198 -6.12 11.30 -0.01
C VAL A 198 -4.65 11.35 -0.39
N ILE A 199 -3.98 10.23 -0.20
CA ILE A 199 -2.59 10.02 -0.62
C ILE A 199 -2.63 9.11 -1.84
N ASP A 200 -2.18 9.60 -2.98
CA ASP A 200 -1.92 8.81 -4.17
C ASP A 200 -0.44 8.46 -4.24
N ALA A 201 -0.11 7.22 -3.96
CA ALA A 201 1.25 6.70 -4.03
C ALA A 201 1.39 5.71 -5.19
N CYS A 202 2.47 5.80 -5.94
CA CYS A 202 2.67 4.89 -7.05
C CYS A 202 4.03 4.18 -7.02
N LEU A 203 4.03 2.93 -7.49
CA LEU A 203 5.22 2.08 -7.45
C LEU A 203 6.35 2.66 -8.29
N TYR A 204 6.05 3.08 -9.53
CA TYR A 204 7.08 3.62 -10.41
C TYR A 204 7.65 4.95 -9.91
N GLY A 205 6.81 5.81 -9.34
CA GLY A 205 7.25 7.09 -8.77
C GLY A 205 8.16 6.88 -7.56
N SER A 206 7.86 5.86 -6.75
CA SER A 206 8.71 5.46 -5.62
C SER A 206 10.08 4.97 -6.09
N SER A 207 10.13 4.20 -7.19
CA SER A 207 11.38 3.82 -7.86
C SER A 207 12.12 5.05 -8.39
N LEU A 208 11.44 5.90 -9.14
CA LEU A 208 12.01 7.12 -9.71
C LEU A 208 12.62 8.02 -8.63
N ARG A 209 11.97 8.13 -7.45
CA ARG A 209 12.43 8.96 -6.34
C ARG A 209 13.81 8.58 -5.82
N ILE A 210 14.20 7.30 -5.94
CA ILE A 210 15.49 6.79 -5.45
C ILE A 210 16.58 6.71 -6.53
N LEU A 211 16.33 7.17 -7.76
CA LEU A 211 17.35 7.16 -8.84
C LEU A 211 18.44 8.23 -8.67
N GLU A 212 18.51 8.88 -7.52
CA GLU A 212 19.53 9.89 -7.21
C GLU A 212 19.54 11.05 -8.25
N TRP A 213 20.69 11.29 -8.86
CA TRP A 213 20.92 12.33 -9.86
C TRP A 213 20.64 11.89 -11.31
N THR A 214 20.29 10.62 -11.55
CA THR A 214 20.24 9.99 -12.89
C THR A 214 19.36 10.78 -13.88
N VAL A 215 18.13 11.13 -13.46
CA VAL A 215 17.20 11.89 -14.32
C VAL A 215 17.71 13.29 -14.60
N ALA A 216 18.26 13.98 -13.59
CA ALA A 216 18.79 15.31 -13.74
C ALA A 216 20.03 15.35 -14.65
N ALA A 217 20.90 14.34 -14.57
CA ALA A 217 22.06 14.23 -15.43
C ALA A 217 21.66 13.97 -16.89
N TYR A 218 20.66 13.14 -17.12
CA TYR A 218 20.13 12.95 -18.46
C TYR A 218 19.53 14.24 -19.03
N ASP A 219 18.70 14.94 -18.27
CA ASP A 219 18.05 16.18 -18.69
C ASP A 219 19.07 17.30 -19.03
N ARG A 220 20.11 17.45 -18.20
CA ARG A 220 21.06 18.56 -18.32
C ARG A 220 22.26 18.25 -19.20
N LEU A 221 22.70 17.02 -19.26
CA LEU A 221 23.96 16.63 -19.86
C LEU A 221 23.79 15.59 -20.98
N GLY A 222 22.59 15.02 -21.17
CA GLY A 222 22.38 13.87 -22.05
C GLY A 222 23.08 12.60 -21.55
N LEU A 223 23.52 12.58 -20.29
CA LEU A 223 24.28 11.45 -19.73
C LEU A 223 23.35 10.29 -19.42
N VAL A 224 23.60 9.17 -20.08
CA VAL A 224 22.96 7.88 -19.76
C VAL A 224 23.88 7.12 -18.82
N ARG A 225 23.36 6.79 -17.65
CA ARG A 225 24.08 6.02 -16.61
C ARG A 225 24.01 4.55 -16.87
#